data_5a496383c38721a27778aa2f46bf4dec
#
_entry.id   5a496383c38721a27778aa2f46bf4dec
#
_cell.length_a   1.000
_cell.length_b   1.000
_cell.length_c   1.000
_cell.angle_alpha   90.00
_cell.angle_beta   90.00
_cell.angle_gamma   90.00
#
_symmetry.space_group_name_H-M   'P 1'
#
loop_
_entity.id
_entity.type
_entity.pdbx_description
1 polymer ?
#
loop_
_entity_poly.entity_id
_entity_poly.type
_entity_poly.pdbx_seq_one_letter_code
_entity_poly.pdbx_strand_id
1 'polypeptide(L)'
;MFKDGTKILHVQAKNCIYEMVDSFNVAGLQTGNGAKISLMMGRDTLKIREETLIPEPAVSGFKSTVLPDAMIMERMIVANITIPLEAAKALVKALNEGIVQMEQNLHAQPTTNG
;
A
#
# COMPACT_ATOMS: atom_id res chain seq x y z
N MET A 1 -10.64 -29.97 -9.62
CA MET A 1 -9.85 -30.07 -8.37
C MET A 1 -8.44 -30.53 -8.69
N PHE A 2 -7.47 -29.89 -8.07
CA PHE A 2 -6.06 -30.20 -8.30
C PHE A 2 -5.63 -31.45 -7.56
N LYS A 3 -4.77 -32.24 -8.20
CA LYS A 3 -4.14 -33.40 -7.56
C LYS A 3 -2.84 -32.96 -6.90
N ASP A 4 -2.38 -33.76 -5.94
CA ASP A 4 -1.08 -33.51 -5.31
C ASP A 4 0.03 -33.52 -6.37
N GLY A 5 0.93 -32.58 -6.25
CA GLY A 5 2.04 -32.42 -7.19
C GLY A 5 1.69 -31.66 -8.47
N THR A 6 0.43 -31.22 -8.63
CA THR A 6 0.06 -30.37 -9.76
C THR A 6 0.85 -29.06 -9.66
N LYS A 7 1.42 -28.65 -10.79
CA LYS A 7 2.17 -27.40 -10.87
C LYS A 7 1.31 -26.33 -11.51
N ILE A 8 1.33 -25.16 -10.90
CA ILE A 8 0.66 -23.97 -11.44
C ILE A 8 1.74 -23.01 -11.89
N LEU A 9 1.76 -22.68 -13.18
CA LEU A 9 2.74 -21.77 -13.72
C LEU A 9 2.25 -20.33 -13.54
N HIS A 10 3.14 -19.46 -13.13
CA HIS A 10 2.83 -18.05 -13.02
C HIS A 10 3.22 -17.32 -14.30
N VAL A 11 2.26 -16.58 -14.84
CA VAL A 11 2.47 -15.75 -16.02
C VAL A 11 2.01 -14.35 -15.67
N GLN A 12 2.83 -13.36 -15.94
CA GLN A 12 2.53 -11.98 -15.60
C GLN A 12 1.79 -11.32 -16.76
N ALA A 13 0.71 -10.60 -16.44
CA ALA A 13 0.06 -9.72 -17.37
C ALA A 13 0.99 -8.56 -17.75
N LYS A 14 0.78 -7.96 -18.93
CA LYS A 14 1.61 -6.82 -19.38
C LYS A 14 1.55 -5.65 -18.43
N ASN A 15 0.41 -5.43 -17.80
CA ASN A 15 0.18 -4.33 -16.85
C ASN A 15 0.21 -4.79 -15.40
N CYS A 16 0.94 -5.87 -15.12
CA CYS A 16 1.12 -6.33 -13.76
C CYS A 16 1.78 -5.25 -12.92
N ILE A 17 1.20 -4.98 -11.74
CA ILE A 17 1.63 -3.88 -10.89
C ILE A 17 2.65 -4.37 -9.87
N TYR A 18 3.76 -3.67 -9.77
CA TYR A 18 4.81 -3.88 -8.77
C TYR A 18 4.94 -2.60 -7.95
N GLU A 19 4.04 -2.42 -7.00
CA GLU A 19 4.01 -1.21 -6.20
C GLU A 19 3.87 -1.54 -4.73
N MET A 20 4.52 -0.75 -3.89
CA MET A 20 4.24 -0.76 -2.47
C MET A 20 3.02 0.13 -2.23
N VAL A 21 2.04 -0.37 -1.50
CA VAL A 21 0.85 0.39 -1.14
C VAL A 21 0.70 0.38 0.38
N ASP A 22 0.25 1.48 0.94
CA ASP A 22 0.08 1.64 2.38
C ASP A 22 -1.30 2.19 2.75
N SER A 23 -2.16 2.36 1.75
CA SER A 23 -3.49 2.98 1.91
C SER A 23 -4.52 2.09 1.27
N PHE A 24 -5.61 1.81 1.99
CA PHE A 24 -6.64 0.89 1.52
C PHE A 24 -8.02 1.45 1.82
N ASN A 25 -8.92 1.34 0.84
CA ASN A 25 -10.34 1.54 1.05
C ASN A 25 -11.08 0.32 0.56
N VAL A 26 -12.11 -0.06 1.28
CA VAL A 26 -12.90 -1.24 0.99
C VAL A 26 -14.38 -0.87 0.98
N ALA A 27 -15.08 -1.27 -0.06
CA ALA A 27 -16.51 -1.04 -0.17
C ALA A 27 -17.22 -2.32 -0.58
N GLY A 28 -18.36 -2.56 0.05
CA GLY A 28 -19.23 -3.67 -0.35
C GLY A 28 -20.14 -3.25 -1.49
N LEU A 29 -20.38 -4.16 -2.41
CA LEU A 29 -21.22 -3.94 -3.57
C LEU A 29 -22.13 -5.14 -3.78
N GLN A 30 -23.44 -4.90 -3.83
CA GLN A 30 -24.42 -5.93 -4.14
C GLN A 30 -24.87 -5.75 -5.59
N THR A 31 -24.61 -6.75 -6.42
CA THR A 31 -25.03 -6.75 -7.83
C THR A 31 -25.95 -7.92 -8.11
N GLY A 32 -26.55 -7.97 -9.32
CA GLY A 32 -27.33 -9.12 -9.76
C GLY A 32 -26.52 -10.42 -9.80
N ASN A 33 -25.22 -10.33 -9.85
CA ASN A 33 -24.32 -11.48 -9.85
C ASN A 33 -23.75 -11.81 -8.47
N GLY A 34 -24.30 -11.22 -7.40
CA GLY A 34 -23.92 -11.53 -6.04
C GLY A 34 -23.19 -10.40 -5.35
N ALA A 35 -22.72 -10.67 -4.14
CA ALA A 35 -21.99 -9.72 -3.32
C ALA A 35 -20.52 -9.67 -3.73
N LYS A 36 -19.98 -8.47 -3.80
CA LYS A 36 -18.60 -8.23 -4.18
C LYS A 36 -17.96 -7.23 -3.25
N ILE A 37 -16.65 -7.29 -3.16
CA ILE A 37 -15.84 -6.35 -2.41
C ILE A 37 -14.95 -5.60 -3.39
N SER A 38 -15.00 -4.28 -3.32
CA SER A 38 -14.11 -3.42 -4.09
C SER A 38 -12.96 -2.97 -3.20
N LEU A 39 -11.74 -3.20 -3.66
CA LEU A 39 -10.51 -2.81 -2.98
C LEU A 39 -9.85 -1.67 -3.74
N MET A 40 -9.65 -0.57 -3.07
CA MET A 40 -8.86 0.52 -3.60
C MET A 40 -7.53 0.54 -2.85
N MET A 41 -6.44 0.47 -3.59
CA MET A 41 -5.09 0.44 -3.02
C MET A 41 -4.30 1.64 -3.51
N GLY A 42 -3.65 2.29 -2.58
CA GLY A 42 -2.92 3.49 -2.88
C GLY A 42 -1.71 3.70 -2.01
N ARG A 43 -1.05 4.81 -2.27
CA ARG A 43 0.10 5.26 -1.51
C ARG A 43 -0.09 6.73 -1.18
N ASP A 44 0.06 7.05 0.10
CA ASP A 44 -0.02 8.43 0.56
C ASP A 44 1.34 9.09 0.43
N THR A 45 1.37 10.24 -0.21
CA THR A 45 2.59 11.01 -0.42
C THR A 45 2.39 12.44 0.03
N LEU A 46 3.46 13.03 0.52
CA LEU A 46 3.49 14.43 0.88
C LEU A 46 4.10 15.21 -0.27
N LYS A 47 3.35 16.19 -0.77
CA LYS A 47 3.82 17.06 -1.85
C LYS A 47 4.06 18.45 -1.31
N ILE A 48 5.24 18.98 -1.57
CA ILE A 48 5.60 20.36 -1.24
C ILE A 48 5.33 21.21 -2.48
N ARG A 49 4.39 22.14 -2.37
CA ARG A 49 3.99 22.99 -3.49
C ARG A 49 4.92 24.16 -3.71
N GLU A 50 5.46 24.69 -2.62
CA GLU A 50 6.29 25.89 -2.69
C GLU A 50 7.20 25.99 -1.48
N GLU A 51 8.26 26.73 -1.64
CA GLU A 51 9.19 27.08 -0.58
C GLU A 51 9.12 28.60 -0.37
N THR A 52 9.37 29.03 0.85
CA THR A 52 9.47 30.44 1.18
C THR A 52 10.90 30.74 1.58
N LEU A 53 11.50 31.75 0.97
CA LEU A 53 12.84 32.19 1.33
C LEU A 53 12.75 33.19 2.48
N ILE A 54 13.50 32.90 3.52
CA ILE A 54 13.59 33.76 4.71
C ILE A 54 15.01 34.32 4.77
N PRO A 55 15.17 35.65 4.96
CA PRO A 55 16.51 36.22 5.11
C PRO A 55 17.27 35.58 6.26
N GLU A 56 18.53 35.29 6.01
CA GLU A 56 19.44 34.77 7.02
C GLU A 56 20.64 35.71 7.12
N PRO A 57 20.55 36.74 7.96
CA PRO A 57 21.54 37.81 8.01
C PRO A 57 22.95 37.36 8.36
N ALA A 58 23.06 36.29 9.15
CA ALA A 58 24.36 35.78 9.59
C ALA A 58 25.25 35.32 8.44
N VAL A 59 24.66 34.89 7.32
CA VAL A 59 25.39 34.39 6.16
C VAL A 59 25.14 35.21 4.90
N SER A 60 24.51 36.37 5.01
CA SER A 60 24.20 37.26 3.87
C SER A 60 23.42 36.55 2.76
N GLY A 61 22.48 35.69 3.13
CA GLY A 61 21.73 34.91 2.17
C GLY A 61 20.30 34.63 2.65
N PHE A 62 19.74 33.60 2.06
CA PHE A 62 18.36 33.18 2.34
C PHE A 62 18.36 31.73 2.77
N LYS A 63 17.43 31.41 3.64
CA LYS A 63 17.13 30.06 4.06
C LYS A 63 15.78 29.66 3.45
N SER A 64 15.72 28.47 2.90
CA SER A 64 14.44 27.92 2.42
C SER A 64 13.68 27.30 3.59
N THR A 65 12.39 27.55 3.62
CA THR A 65 11.47 26.91 4.57
C THR A 65 10.18 26.51 3.87
N VAL A 66 9.52 25.48 4.38
CA VAL A 66 8.23 25.03 3.87
C VAL A 66 7.18 25.32 4.93
N LEU A 67 6.24 26.19 4.58
CA LEU A 67 5.14 26.54 5.48
C LEU A 67 4.10 25.41 5.47
N PRO A 68 3.35 25.23 6.57
CA PRO A 68 2.38 24.13 6.65
C PRO A 68 1.33 24.16 5.55
N ASP A 69 0.89 25.35 5.11
CA ASP A 69 -0.09 25.49 4.03
C ASP A 69 0.48 25.21 2.64
N ALA A 70 1.79 25.08 2.52
CA ALA A 70 2.46 24.72 1.27
C ALA A 70 2.62 23.21 1.11
N MET A 71 2.18 22.43 2.08
CA MET A 71 2.24 20.98 2.04
C MET A 71 0.86 20.38 1.78
N ILE A 72 0.80 19.45 0.83
CA ILE A 72 -0.44 18.75 0.48
C ILE A 72 -0.21 17.26 0.61
N MET A 73 -1.13 16.60 1.30
CA MET A 73 -1.17 15.14 1.30
C MET A 73 -1.95 14.68 0.07
N GLU A 74 -1.33 13.85 -0.75
CA GLU A 74 -1.98 13.26 -1.93
C GLU A 74 -2.02 11.75 -1.78
N ARG A 75 -3.14 11.16 -2.19
CA ARG A 75 -3.26 9.71 -2.26
C ARG A 75 -3.21 9.29 -3.72
N MET A 76 -2.13 8.62 -4.10
CA MET A 76 -1.98 8.07 -5.43
C MET A 76 -2.65 6.69 -5.46
N ILE A 77 -3.71 6.56 -6.24
CA ILE A 77 -4.42 5.28 -6.39
C ILE A 77 -3.68 4.46 -7.44
N VAL A 78 -3.15 3.33 -7.02
CA VAL A 78 -2.38 2.45 -7.93
C VAL A 78 -3.20 1.27 -8.44
N ALA A 79 -4.25 0.88 -7.73
CA ALA A 79 -5.10 -0.22 -8.19
C ALA A 79 -6.50 -0.15 -7.61
N ASN A 80 -7.48 -0.52 -8.41
CA ASN A 80 -8.85 -0.80 -7.98
C ASN A 80 -9.18 -2.20 -8.41
N ILE A 81 -9.53 -3.06 -7.48
CA ILE A 81 -9.80 -4.46 -7.74
C ILE A 81 -11.14 -4.82 -7.11
N THR A 82 -11.97 -5.49 -7.87
CA THR A 82 -13.26 -5.99 -7.36
C THR A 82 -13.21 -7.51 -7.36
N ILE A 83 -13.54 -8.09 -6.22
CA ILE A 83 -13.50 -9.54 -6.04
C ILE A 83 -14.82 -10.05 -5.47
N PRO A 84 -15.20 -11.30 -5.77
CA PRO A 84 -16.35 -11.92 -5.14
C PRO A 84 -16.17 -12.00 -3.62
N LEU A 85 -17.28 -12.03 -2.88
CA LEU A 85 -17.23 -12.09 -1.42
C LEU A 85 -16.40 -13.27 -0.91
N GLU A 86 -16.55 -14.44 -1.51
CA GLU A 86 -15.80 -15.63 -1.07
C GLU A 86 -14.29 -15.47 -1.30
N ALA A 87 -13.91 -14.80 -2.39
CA ALA A 87 -12.49 -14.48 -2.64
C ALA A 87 -11.97 -13.47 -1.62
N ALA A 88 -12.80 -12.53 -1.19
CA ALA A 88 -12.43 -11.59 -0.15
C ALA A 88 -12.15 -12.29 1.18
N LYS A 89 -12.99 -13.28 1.54
CA LYS A 89 -12.75 -14.08 2.74
C LYS A 89 -11.45 -14.87 2.66
N ALA A 90 -11.16 -15.44 1.50
CA ALA A 90 -9.91 -16.16 1.27
C ALA A 90 -8.70 -15.22 1.38
N LEU A 91 -8.83 -13.99 0.87
CA LEU A 91 -7.78 -12.99 0.99
C LEU A 91 -7.51 -12.62 2.44
N VAL A 92 -8.55 -12.41 3.24
CA VAL A 92 -8.41 -12.11 4.67
C VAL A 92 -7.64 -13.23 5.38
N LYS A 93 -8.00 -14.47 5.08
CA LYS A 93 -7.32 -15.63 5.67
C LYS A 93 -5.85 -15.66 5.28
N ALA A 94 -5.54 -15.48 4.00
CA ALA A 94 -4.16 -15.48 3.51
C ALA A 94 -3.34 -14.35 4.13
N LEU A 95 -3.92 -13.15 4.26
CA LEU A 95 -3.24 -12.02 4.89
C LEU A 95 -2.96 -12.30 6.37
N ASN A 96 -3.92 -12.84 7.09
CA ASN A 96 -3.73 -13.18 8.51
C ASN A 96 -2.62 -14.21 8.69
N GLU A 97 -2.58 -15.24 7.85
CA GLU A 97 -1.52 -16.24 7.89
C GLU A 97 -0.15 -15.62 7.63
N GLY A 98 -0.06 -14.74 6.63
CA GLY A 98 1.18 -14.06 6.31
C GLY A 98 1.66 -13.13 7.43
N ILE A 99 0.73 -12.42 8.06
CA ILE A 99 1.04 -11.53 9.18
C ILE A 99 1.57 -12.33 10.37
N VAL A 100 0.88 -13.42 10.73
CA VAL A 100 1.30 -14.27 11.85
C VAL A 100 2.70 -14.82 11.60
N GLN A 101 2.95 -15.31 10.38
CA GLN A 101 4.25 -15.85 10.04
C GLN A 101 5.35 -14.79 10.10
N MET A 102 5.09 -13.59 9.61
CA MET A 102 6.06 -12.50 9.66
C MET A 102 6.36 -12.09 11.10
N GLU A 103 5.34 -11.98 11.94
CA GLU A 103 5.53 -11.66 13.35
C GLU A 103 6.36 -12.71 14.07
N GLN A 104 6.12 -14.01 13.79
CA GLN A 104 6.92 -15.09 14.34
C GLN A 104 8.37 -14.99 13.89
N ASN A 105 8.62 -14.68 12.63
CA ASN A 105 9.96 -14.52 12.10
C ASN A 105 10.68 -13.34 12.76
N LEU A 106 9.99 -12.24 13.02
CA LEU A 106 10.57 -11.10 13.72
C LEU A 106 10.96 -11.42 15.14
N HIS A 107 10.14 -12.21 15.85
CA HIS A 107 10.43 -12.65 17.21
C HIS A 107 11.52 -13.70 17.27
N ALA A 108 11.65 -14.53 16.23
CA ALA A 108 12.66 -15.59 16.16
C ALA A 108 14.04 -15.07 15.76
N GLN A 109 14.13 -13.88 15.19
CA GLN A 109 15.43 -13.33 14.80
C GLN A 109 16.25 -12.98 16.03
N PRO A 110 17.52 -13.46 16.08
CA PRO A 110 18.38 -13.06 17.17
C PRO A 110 18.57 -11.55 17.14
N THR A 111 18.43 -10.93 18.32
CA THR A 111 18.75 -9.51 18.47
C THR A 111 20.24 -9.34 18.23
N THR A 112 20.60 -8.76 17.10
CA THR A 112 21.97 -8.33 16.89
C THR A 112 22.20 -7.08 17.72
N ASN A 113 22.68 -7.26 18.91
CA ASN A 113 23.26 -6.16 19.64
C ASN A 113 24.66 -5.97 19.09
N GLY A 114 24.75 -5.10 18.14
CA GLY A 114 26.06 -4.69 17.64
C GLY A 114 26.81 -3.93 18.68
#